data_8bee11447c287045a20de30a5ae19da7
#
_entry.id   8bee11447c287045a20de30a5ae19da7
#
_cell.length_a   1.000
_cell.length_b   1.000
_cell.length_c   1.000
_cell.angle_alpha   90.00
_cell.angle_beta   90.00
_cell.angle_gamma   90.00
#
_symmetry.space_group_name_H-M   'P 1'
#
loop_
_entity.id
_entity.type
_entity.pdbx_description
1 polymer ?
#
loop_
_entity_poly.entity_id
_entity_poly.type
_entity_poly.pdbx_seq_one_letter_code
_entity_poly.pdbx_strand_id
1 'polypeptide(L)'
;MSQATGESGPPFVGVDLLRIGELDRLARRGWFRQLMYSAPERREAGTLAPSRRREFLAGRFAAKEAVLKALGVGLLAGVPAWQVDIGRTEEGAPLVRLTGAAARRAADIGLDRIAVSISHKEDLVIAVAVGWSAAMPERADTATHQEVAQAFDAVLARTTRARGGVLTKRRALSAD
;
A
#
# COMPACT_ATOMS: atom_id res chain seq x y z
N MET A 1 35.24 11.18 21.88
CA MET A 1 33.79 10.80 21.99
C MET A 1 33.14 11.20 20.68
N SER A 2 33.03 10.24 19.78
CA SER A 2 32.48 10.46 18.43
C SER A 2 30.93 10.39 18.55
N GLN A 3 30.26 11.51 18.29
CA GLN A 3 28.81 11.53 18.14
C GLN A 3 28.49 10.84 16.83
N ALA A 4 27.90 9.65 16.91
CA ALA A 4 27.28 9.01 15.78
C ALA A 4 26.10 9.89 15.36
N THR A 5 26.24 10.63 14.27
CA THR A 5 25.14 11.26 13.55
C THR A 5 24.28 10.12 13.04
N GLY A 6 23.13 9.89 13.71
CA GLY A 6 22.15 8.92 13.28
C GLY A 6 21.55 9.36 11.94
N GLU A 7 22.15 8.96 10.84
CA GLU A 7 21.51 9.06 9.54
C GLU A 7 20.32 8.13 9.54
N SER A 8 19.12 8.70 9.59
CA SER A 8 17.88 7.95 9.35
C SER A 8 17.91 7.48 7.90
N GLY A 9 17.87 6.17 7.70
CA GLY A 9 17.73 5.59 6.37
C GLY A 9 16.49 6.10 5.64
N PRO A 10 16.41 5.96 4.30
CA PRO A 10 15.25 6.38 3.54
C PRO A 10 13.99 5.65 4.01
N PRO A 11 12.80 6.29 3.93
CA PRO A 11 11.55 5.67 4.33
C PRO A 11 11.27 4.43 3.47
N PHE A 12 10.66 3.41 4.09
CA PHE A 12 10.16 2.24 3.39
C PHE A 12 8.85 2.60 2.69
N VAL A 13 8.78 2.50 1.38
CA VAL A 13 7.60 2.91 0.60
C VAL A 13 7.11 1.76 -0.27
N GLY A 14 5.81 1.56 -0.28
CA GLY A 14 5.15 0.66 -1.20
C GLY A 14 3.86 1.25 -1.75
N VAL A 15 3.58 0.99 -3.01
CA VAL A 15 2.37 1.47 -3.69
C VAL A 15 1.75 0.33 -4.45
N ASP A 16 0.42 0.25 -4.41
CA ASP A 16 -0.34 -0.66 -5.23
C ASP A 16 -1.58 0.02 -5.83
N LEU A 17 -1.92 -0.39 -7.05
CA LEU A 17 -3.07 0.12 -7.80
C LEU A 17 -3.73 -1.04 -8.54
N LEU A 18 -5.03 -1.22 -8.36
CA LEU A 18 -5.80 -2.23 -9.07
C LEU A 18 -7.22 -1.75 -9.41
N ARG A 19 -7.87 -2.42 -10.35
CA ARG A 19 -9.31 -2.28 -10.55
C ARG A 19 -10.07 -3.23 -9.63
N ILE A 20 -11.17 -2.76 -9.05
CA ILE A 20 -12.00 -3.58 -8.14
C ILE A 20 -12.40 -4.90 -8.79
N GLY A 21 -12.73 -4.88 -10.10
CA GLY A 21 -13.14 -6.06 -10.86
C GLY A 21 -12.06 -7.11 -11.08
N GLU A 22 -10.79 -6.76 -11.00
CA GLU A 22 -9.68 -7.71 -11.21
C GLU A 22 -9.69 -8.87 -10.21
N LEU A 23 -10.19 -8.63 -8.99
CA LEU A 23 -10.27 -9.64 -7.94
C LEU A 23 -11.56 -10.45 -7.93
N ASP A 24 -12.58 -10.07 -8.70
CA ASP A 24 -13.91 -10.69 -8.61
C ASP A 24 -13.89 -12.21 -8.74
N ARG A 25 -13.11 -12.72 -9.69
CA ARG A 25 -12.99 -14.16 -9.94
C ARG A 25 -12.27 -14.90 -8.81
N LEU A 26 -11.18 -14.30 -8.30
CA LEU A 26 -10.34 -14.89 -7.25
C LEU A 26 -10.99 -14.75 -5.88
N ALA A 27 -11.59 -13.60 -5.58
CA ALA A 27 -12.24 -13.33 -4.30
C ALA A 27 -13.45 -14.24 -4.02
N ARG A 28 -14.03 -14.88 -5.05
CA ARG A 28 -15.06 -15.93 -4.87
C ARG A 28 -14.48 -17.24 -4.36
N ARG A 29 -13.19 -17.50 -4.58
CA ARG A 29 -12.55 -18.76 -4.18
C ARG A 29 -12.20 -18.74 -2.68
N GLY A 30 -12.66 -19.75 -1.94
CA GLY A 30 -12.43 -19.85 -0.50
C GLY A 30 -10.93 -19.87 -0.15
N TRP A 31 -10.14 -20.66 -0.88
CA TRP A 31 -8.69 -20.75 -0.69
C TRP A 31 -7.98 -19.40 -0.87
N PHE A 32 -8.39 -18.60 -1.88
CA PHE A 32 -7.81 -17.28 -2.11
C PHE A 32 -8.09 -16.34 -0.94
N ARG A 33 -9.33 -16.33 -0.45
CA ARG A 33 -9.67 -15.51 0.72
C ARG A 33 -8.89 -15.91 1.97
N GLN A 34 -8.62 -17.20 2.16
CA GLN A 34 -7.81 -17.67 3.29
C GLN A 34 -6.36 -17.28 3.15
N LEU A 35 -5.80 -17.33 1.94
CA LEU A 35 -4.43 -16.97 1.64
C LEU A 35 -4.17 -15.46 1.76
N MET A 36 -5.13 -14.64 1.34
CA MET A 36 -4.94 -13.20 1.21
C MET A 36 -5.40 -12.41 2.43
N TYR A 37 -6.49 -12.82 3.08
CA TYR A 37 -7.13 -12.00 4.10
C TYR A 37 -7.05 -12.65 5.48
N SER A 38 -6.76 -11.82 6.49
CA SER A 38 -6.76 -12.24 7.89
C SER A 38 -8.16 -12.70 8.35
N ALA A 39 -8.24 -13.41 9.47
CA ALA A 39 -9.54 -13.85 10.00
C ALA A 39 -10.48 -12.67 10.36
N PRO A 40 -10.00 -11.57 10.97
CA PRO A 40 -10.83 -10.38 11.18
C PRO A 40 -11.38 -9.79 9.87
N GLU A 41 -10.53 -9.61 8.86
CA GLU A 41 -10.95 -9.06 7.56
C GLU A 41 -12.01 -9.93 6.87
N ARG A 42 -11.87 -11.27 6.93
CA ARG A 42 -12.87 -12.18 6.37
C ARG A 42 -14.21 -12.11 7.10
N ARG A 43 -14.18 -11.93 8.43
CA ARG A 43 -15.42 -11.74 9.22
C ARG A 43 -16.11 -10.42 8.85
N GLU A 44 -15.35 -9.32 8.81
CA GLU A 44 -15.88 -8.01 8.39
C GLU A 44 -16.47 -8.07 6.97
N ALA A 45 -15.75 -8.64 6.02
CA ALA A 45 -16.25 -8.83 4.65
C ALA A 45 -17.56 -9.62 4.61
N GLY A 46 -17.73 -10.59 5.51
CA GLY A 46 -18.95 -11.40 5.62
C GLY A 46 -20.20 -10.62 5.99
N THR A 47 -20.06 -9.51 6.71
CA THR A 47 -21.19 -8.65 7.14
C THR A 47 -21.61 -7.61 6.10
N LEU A 48 -20.78 -7.38 5.07
CA LEU A 48 -21.00 -6.33 4.08
C LEU A 48 -21.90 -6.76 2.94
N ALA A 49 -22.72 -5.83 2.43
CA ALA A 49 -23.47 -5.99 1.19
C ALA A 49 -22.51 -6.27 0.01
N PRO A 50 -22.96 -6.96 -1.06
CA PRO A 50 -22.06 -7.45 -2.12
C PRO A 50 -21.16 -6.40 -2.76
N SER A 51 -21.67 -5.20 -3.08
CA SER A 51 -20.88 -4.11 -3.65
C SER A 51 -19.81 -3.60 -2.68
N ARG A 52 -20.19 -3.34 -1.44
CA ARG A 52 -19.25 -2.87 -0.39
C ARG A 52 -18.22 -3.94 -0.04
N ARG A 53 -18.58 -5.21 -0.09
CA ARG A 53 -17.65 -6.33 0.09
C ARG A 53 -16.57 -6.35 -0.99
N ARG A 54 -16.95 -6.12 -2.25
CA ARG A 54 -15.98 -6.03 -3.36
C ARG A 54 -14.99 -4.90 -3.16
N GLU A 55 -15.47 -3.70 -2.87
CA GLU A 55 -14.64 -2.53 -2.57
C GLU A 55 -13.73 -2.78 -1.37
N PHE A 56 -14.29 -3.32 -0.29
CA PHE A 56 -13.56 -3.65 0.93
C PHE A 56 -12.41 -4.63 0.64
N LEU A 57 -12.69 -5.75 -0.03
CA LEU A 57 -11.68 -6.76 -0.34
C LEU A 57 -10.61 -6.21 -1.30
N ALA A 58 -10.99 -5.42 -2.29
CA ALA A 58 -10.03 -4.76 -3.18
C ALA A 58 -9.13 -3.77 -2.42
N GLY A 59 -9.71 -2.95 -1.53
CA GLY A 59 -8.94 -2.03 -0.69
C GLY A 59 -7.97 -2.73 0.25
N ARG A 60 -8.40 -3.84 0.87
CA ARG A 60 -7.52 -4.65 1.71
C ARG A 60 -6.41 -5.33 0.92
N PHE A 61 -6.71 -5.83 -0.26
CA PHE A 61 -5.71 -6.41 -1.16
C PHE A 61 -4.64 -5.39 -1.53
N ALA A 62 -5.04 -4.22 -2.07
CA ALA A 62 -4.10 -3.16 -2.43
C ALA A 62 -3.23 -2.71 -1.24
N ALA A 63 -3.83 -2.55 -0.06
CA ALA A 63 -3.10 -2.17 1.14
C ALA A 63 -2.05 -3.22 1.54
N LYS A 64 -2.38 -4.51 1.46
CA LYS A 64 -1.44 -5.59 1.75
C LYS A 64 -0.29 -5.64 0.76
N GLU A 65 -0.57 -5.51 -0.53
CA GLU A 65 0.45 -5.42 -1.58
C GLU A 65 1.37 -4.22 -1.35
N ALA A 66 0.83 -3.05 -1.04
CA ALA A 66 1.62 -1.87 -0.71
C ALA A 66 2.52 -2.11 0.51
N VAL A 67 1.99 -2.73 1.59
CA VAL A 67 2.76 -3.07 2.79
C VAL A 67 3.85 -4.10 2.46
N LEU A 68 3.55 -5.15 1.70
CA LEU A 68 4.55 -6.16 1.30
C LEU A 68 5.67 -5.53 0.45
N LYS A 69 5.35 -4.62 -0.45
CA LYS A 69 6.34 -3.86 -1.22
C LYS A 69 7.21 -2.98 -0.32
N ALA A 70 6.64 -2.33 0.70
CA ALA A 70 7.41 -1.59 1.70
C ALA A 70 8.33 -2.49 2.53
N LEU A 71 7.92 -3.74 2.80
CA LEU A 71 8.76 -4.77 3.43
C LEU A 71 9.84 -5.34 2.49
N GLY A 72 9.88 -4.93 1.22
CA GLY A 72 10.81 -5.43 0.22
C GLY A 72 10.53 -6.89 -0.18
N VAL A 73 9.28 -7.35 -0.07
CA VAL A 73 8.87 -8.71 -0.45
C VAL A 73 7.70 -8.65 -1.44
N GLY A 74 7.69 -9.60 -2.37
CA GLY A 74 6.55 -9.76 -3.29
C GLY A 74 5.41 -10.55 -2.67
N LEU A 75 4.24 -10.47 -3.30
CA LEU A 75 3.13 -11.36 -2.97
C LEU A 75 3.59 -12.81 -3.15
N LEU A 76 3.31 -13.66 -2.16
CA LEU A 76 3.71 -15.07 -2.11
C LEU A 76 5.23 -15.33 -1.99
N ALA A 77 6.05 -14.31 -1.75
CA ALA A 77 7.51 -14.44 -1.61
C ALA A 77 7.94 -14.69 -0.14
N GLY A 78 7.36 -15.70 0.50
CA GLY A 78 7.74 -16.13 1.85
C GLY A 78 7.05 -15.42 3.02
N VAL A 79 6.33 -14.31 2.75
CA VAL A 79 5.47 -13.63 3.73
C VAL A 79 4.01 -13.82 3.32
N PRO A 80 3.22 -14.61 4.07
CA PRO A 80 1.80 -14.77 3.79
C PRO A 80 1.03 -13.47 3.95
N ALA A 81 0.23 -13.08 2.95
CA ALA A 81 -0.50 -11.81 2.96
C ALA A 81 -1.51 -11.68 4.13
N TRP A 82 -2.05 -12.79 4.64
CA TRP A 82 -2.93 -12.78 5.81
C TRP A 82 -2.22 -12.37 7.10
N GLN A 83 -0.87 -12.39 7.15
CA GLN A 83 -0.08 -11.89 8.28
C GLN A 83 0.08 -10.36 8.30
N VAL A 84 -0.31 -9.69 7.24
CA VAL A 84 -0.50 -8.25 7.17
C VAL A 84 -1.99 -7.97 7.38
N ASP A 85 -2.40 -7.73 8.62
CA ASP A 85 -3.79 -7.43 8.95
C ASP A 85 -4.05 -5.92 8.82
N ILE A 86 -5.05 -5.55 8.03
CA ILE A 86 -5.44 -4.16 7.84
C ILE A 86 -6.78 -3.92 8.57
N GLY A 87 -6.69 -3.48 9.80
CA GLY A 87 -7.83 -3.10 10.63
C GLY A 87 -8.30 -1.67 10.39
N ARG A 88 -8.98 -1.10 11.42
CA ARG A 88 -9.36 0.30 11.51
C ARG A 88 -9.09 0.82 12.91
N THR A 89 -8.78 2.11 13.01
CA THR A 89 -8.83 2.85 14.27
C THR A 89 -10.28 3.16 14.65
N GLU A 90 -10.50 3.74 15.82
CA GLU A 90 -11.82 4.20 16.26
C GLU A 90 -12.38 5.30 15.34
N GLU A 91 -11.50 6.14 14.78
CA GLU A 91 -11.83 7.19 13.82
C GLU A 91 -12.02 6.65 12.39
N GLY A 92 -11.83 5.34 12.17
CA GLY A 92 -12.04 4.68 10.88
C GLY A 92 -10.82 4.66 9.95
N ALA A 93 -9.67 5.20 10.36
CA ALA A 93 -8.44 5.16 9.59
C ALA A 93 -7.89 3.72 9.49
N PRO A 94 -7.26 3.34 8.37
CA PRO A 94 -6.66 2.02 8.26
C PRO A 94 -5.49 1.85 9.25
N LEU A 95 -5.46 0.70 9.94
CA LEU A 95 -4.45 0.32 10.92
C LEU A 95 -3.75 -0.96 10.48
N VAL A 96 -2.43 -0.90 10.31
CA VAL A 96 -1.62 -2.07 9.92
C VAL A 96 -1.17 -2.82 11.17
N ARG A 97 -1.38 -4.14 11.20
CA ARG A 97 -0.82 -5.05 12.19
C ARG A 97 -0.05 -6.14 11.46
N LEU A 98 1.23 -6.28 11.79
CA LEU A 98 2.10 -7.31 11.26
C LEU A 98 2.21 -8.46 12.25
N THR A 99 2.14 -9.71 11.75
CA THR A 99 2.29 -10.91 12.56
C THR A 99 3.24 -11.90 11.89
N GLY A 100 3.71 -12.89 12.62
CA GLY A 100 4.49 -14.00 12.06
C GLY A 100 5.69 -13.57 11.21
N ALA A 101 5.77 -14.06 9.98
CA ALA A 101 6.86 -13.75 9.04
C ALA A 101 6.88 -12.27 8.62
N ALA A 102 5.71 -11.60 8.53
CA ALA A 102 5.64 -10.18 8.22
C ALA A 102 6.29 -9.33 9.33
N ALA A 103 6.01 -9.65 10.59
CA ALA A 103 6.61 -8.95 11.73
C ALA A 103 8.12 -9.22 11.83
N ARG A 104 8.57 -10.47 11.61
CA ARG A 104 10.01 -10.78 11.56
C ARG A 104 10.70 -10.01 10.45
N ARG A 105 10.13 -9.99 9.24
CA ARG A 105 10.70 -9.25 8.12
C ARG A 105 10.81 -7.76 8.42
N ALA A 106 9.81 -7.14 9.06
CA ALA A 106 9.87 -5.75 9.49
C ALA A 106 11.05 -5.52 10.45
N ALA A 107 11.22 -6.37 11.46
CA ALA A 107 12.34 -6.30 12.40
C ALA A 107 13.70 -6.48 11.70
N ASP A 108 13.82 -7.44 10.77
CA ASP A 108 15.06 -7.74 10.04
C ASP A 108 15.55 -6.52 9.21
N ILE A 109 14.62 -5.70 8.71
CA ILE A 109 14.96 -4.51 7.92
C ILE A 109 14.96 -3.22 8.74
N GLY A 110 14.71 -3.28 10.04
CA GLY A 110 14.67 -2.11 10.93
C GLY A 110 13.43 -1.23 10.72
N LEU A 111 12.31 -1.81 10.24
CA LEU A 111 11.05 -1.10 10.11
C LEU A 111 10.26 -1.22 11.42
N ASP A 112 10.10 -0.12 12.16
CA ASP A 112 9.43 -0.09 13.47
C ASP A 112 7.97 0.34 13.37
N ARG A 113 7.67 1.24 12.45
CA ARG A 113 6.31 1.75 12.23
C ARG A 113 5.95 1.71 10.76
N ILE A 114 4.68 1.45 10.48
CA ILE A 114 4.14 1.49 9.12
C ILE A 114 2.71 2.04 9.15
N ALA A 115 2.44 2.96 8.24
CA ALA A 115 1.11 3.48 7.99
C ALA A 115 0.67 3.14 6.57
N VAL A 116 -0.63 3.09 6.33
CA VAL A 116 -1.21 2.88 5.00
C VAL A 116 -2.34 3.84 4.77
N SER A 117 -2.44 4.35 3.55
CA SER A 117 -3.59 5.11 3.05
C SER A 117 -4.22 4.36 1.90
N ILE A 118 -5.56 4.37 1.84
CA ILE A 118 -6.34 3.69 0.80
C ILE A 118 -7.31 4.69 0.22
N SER A 119 -7.33 4.84 -1.09
CA SER A 119 -8.26 5.70 -1.80
C SER A 119 -8.98 4.93 -2.90
N HIS A 120 -10.24 5.30 -3.14
CA HIS A 120 -11.09 4.71 -4.18
C HIS A 120 -11.60 5.82 -5.09
N LYS A 121 -11.53 5.59 -6.38
CA LYS A 121 -12.16 6.45 -7.38
C LYS A 121 -12.73 5.59 -8.49
N GLU A 122 -14.07 5.63 -8.64
CA GLU A 122 -14.79 4.79 -9.61
C GLU A 122 -14.51 3.29 -9.36
N ASP A 123 -13.88 2.61 -10.33
CA ASP A 123 -13.49 1.20 -10.25
C ASP A 123 -12.03 0.99 -9.81
N LEU A 124 -11.30 2.07 -9.50
CA LEU A 124 -9.89 2.01 -9.10
C LEU A 124 -9.73 2.08 -7.59
N VAL A 125 -8.76 1.33 -7.10
CA VAL A 125 -8.25 1.39 -5.73
C VAL A 125 -6.76 1.63 -5.79
N ILE A 126 -6.29 2.61 -5.03
CA ILE A 126 -4.87 2.84 -4.78
C ILE A 126 -4.59 2.70 -3.30
N ALA A 127 -3.47 2.09 -2.95
CA ALA A 127 -2.94 2.06 -1.59
C ALA A 127 -1.48 2.50 -1.58
N VAL A 128 -1.13 3.28 -0.57
CA VAL A 128 0.24 3.72 -0.31
C VAL A 128 0.61 3.30 1.10
N ALA A 129 1.70 2.58 1.27
CA ALA A 129 2.29 2.24 2.55
C ALA A 129 3.57 3.04 2.74
N VAL A 130 3.74 3.61 3.92
CA VAL A 130 4.96 4.31 4.32
C VAL A 130 5.39 3.75 5.66
N GLY A 131 6.65 3.33 5.74
CA GLY A 131 7.25 2.80 6.95
C GLY A 131 8.52 3.56 7.32
N TRP A 132 8.87 3.54 8.59
CA TRP A 132 10.09 4.19 9.11
C TRP A 132 10.65 3.45 10.33
N SER A 133 11.94 3.67 10.61
CA SER A 133 12.60 3.17 11.81
C SER A 133 12.42 4.13 13.00
N ALA A 134 12.51 3.61 14.22
CA ALA A 134 12.37 4.42 15.44
C ALA A 134 13.45 5.51 15.61
N ALA A 135 14.54 5.44 14.84
CA ALA A 135 15.57 6.47 14.82
C ALA A 135 15.12 7.78 14.15
N MET A 136 13.96 7.81 13.46
CA MET A 136 13.40 9.07 12.95
C MET A 136 12.77 9.85 14.11
N PRO A 137 13.12 11.13 14.30
CA PRO A 137 12.55 11.95 15.36
C PRO A 137 11.03 12.11 15.19
N GLU A 138 10.32 12.17 16.31
CA GLU A 138 8.86 12.20 16.46
C GLU A 138 8.16 13.45 15.86
N ARG A 139 8.83 14.19 14.99
CA ARG A 139 8.31 15.40 14.33
C ARG A 139 7.44 15.15 13.10
N ALA A 140 6.93 13.93 12.95
CA ALA A 140 6.37 13.48 11.68
C ALA A 140 4.87 13.74 11.47
N ASP A 141 4.10 14.21 12.45
CA ASP A 141 2.64 14.26 12.29
C ASP A 141 2.16 15.33 11.28
N THR A 142 2.94 16.38 11.05
CA THR A 142 2.56 17.40 10.06
C THR A 142 3.45 17.36 8.80
N ALA A 143 4.73 17.06 8.94
CA ALA A 143 5.67 16.98 7.82
C ALA A 143 5.42 15.75 6.93
N THR A 144 5.06 14.61 7.52
CA THR A 144 4.87 13.35 6.79
C THR A 144 3.73 13.41 5.77
N HIS A 145 2.61 14.09 6.11
CA HIS A 145 1.53 14.31 5.15
C HIS A 145 1.95 15.22 3.99
N GLN A 146 2.75 16.22 4.28
CA GLN A 146 3.22 17.18 3.28
C GLN A 146 4.30 16.58 2.38
N GLU A 147 5.21 15.79 2.91
CA GLU A 147 6.23 15.06 2.15
C GLU A 147 5.65 13.95 1.29
N VAL A 148 4.68 13.20 1.80
CA VAL A 148 3.94 12.19 1.01
C VAL A 148 3.14 12.87 -0.10
N ALA A 149 2.47 14.00 0.18
CA ALA A 149 1.76 14.76 -0.84
C ALA A 149 2.72 15.29 -1.92
N GLN A 150 3.87 15.84 -1.55
CA GLN A 150 4.89 16.31 -2.49
C GLN A 150 5.50 15.18 -3.32
N ALA A 151 5.79 14.02 -2.70
CA ALA A 151 6.25 12.84 -3.42
C ALA A 151 5.20 12.33 -4.41
N PHE A 152 3.93 12.36 -4.02
CA PHE A 152 2.80 11.97 -4.87
C PHE A 152 2.63 12.93 -6.06
N ASP A 153 2.71 14.24 -5.82
CA ASP A 153 2.67 15.26 -6.87
C ASP A 153 3.85 15.15 -7.83
N ALA A 154 5.05 14.84 -7.33
CA ALA A 154 6.22 14.61 -8.16
C ALA A 154 6.07 13.38 -9.07
N VAL A 155 5.48 12.30 -8.57
CA VAL A 155 5.16 11.08 -9.36
C VAL A 155 4.10 11.38 -10.40
N LEU A 156 3.02 12.09 -10.05
CA LEU A 156 1.97 12.50 -10.98
C LEU A 156 2.50 13.41 -12.07
N ALA A 157 3.33 14.41 -11.74
CA ALA A 157 3.96 15.31 -12.71
C ALA A 157 4.85 14.57 -13.72
N ARG A 158 5.60 13.56 -13.28
CA ARG A 158 6.41 12.70 -14.16
C ARG A 158 5.56 11.85 -15.09
N THR A 159 4.44 11.32 -14.61
CA THR A 159 3.53 10.47 -15.41
C THR A 159 2.79 11.32 -16.47
N THR A 160 2.43 12.56 -16.13
CA THR A 160 1.77 13.49 -17.06
C THR A 160 2.71 13.94 -18.17
N ARG A 161 4.00 14.20 -17.86
CA ARG A 161 5.02 14.53 -18.86
C ARG A 161 5.30 13.36 -19.82
N ALA A 162 5.32 12.13 -19.33
CA ALA A 162 5.52 10.95 -20.16
C ALA A 162 4.36 10.75 -21.15
N ARG A 163 3.11 11.04 -20.77
CA ARG A 163 1.95 10.97 -21.66
C ARG A 163 1.92 12.12 -22.69
N GLY A 164 2.34 13.32 -22.33
CA GLY A 164 2.45 14.47 -23.26
C GLY A 164 3.45 14.23 -24.40
N GLY A 165 4.58 13.55 -24.12
CA GLY A 165 5.59 13.23 -25.12
C GLY A 165 5.15 12.16 -26.13
N VAL A 166 4.23 11.27 -25.77
CA VAL A 166 3.69 10.24 -26.67
C VAL A 166 2.65 10.81 -27.64
N LEU A 167 1.87 11.78 -27.21
CA LEU A 167 0.85 12.44 -28.06
C LEU A 167 1.48 13.33 -29.13
N THR A 168 2.59 14.00 -28.86
CA THR A 168 3.31 14.83 -29.83
C THR A 168 4.00 13.99 -30.90
N LYS A 169 4.51 12.80 -30.56
CA LYS A 169 5.13 11.90 -31.55
C LYS A 169 4.12 11.24 -32.50
N ARG A 170 2.90 11.00 -32.07
CA ARG A 170 1.86 10.42 -32.97
C ARG A 170 1.31 11.43 -34.00
N ARG A 171 1.37 12.72 -33.70
CA ARG A 171 0.92 13.76 -34.66
C ARG A 171 1.95 14.05 -35.76
N ALA A 172 3.23 13.76 -35.53
CA ALA A 172 4.29 13.96 -36.51
C ALA A 172 4.44 12.80 -37.53
N LEU A 173 3.82 11.64 -37.28
CA LEU A 173 3.89 10.46 -38.17
C LEU A 173 2.65 10.29 -39.06
N SER A 174 1.72 11.24 -39.08
CA SER A 174 0.51 11.23 -39.92
C SER A 174 0.45 12.38 -40.92
N ALA A 175 1.60 13.00 -41.24
CA ALA A 175 1.71 14.13 -42.19
C ALA A 175 2.81 13.87 -43.26
N ASP A 176 2.84 12.62 -43.80
CA ASP A 176 3.52 12.28 -45.05
C ASP A 176 2.63 11.32 -45.83
#